data_69b43de0d438be12629b4caa34d9b428
#
_entry.id   69b43de0d438be12629b4caa34d9b428
#
_cell.length_a   1.000
_cell.length_b   1.000
_cell.length_c   1.000
_cell.angle_alpha   90.00
_cell.angle_beta   90.00
_cell.angle_gamma   90.00
#
_symmetry.space_group_name_H-M   'P 1'
#
loop_
_entity.id
_entity.type
_entity.pdbx_description
1 polymer ?
#
loop_
_entity_poly.entity_id
_entity_poly.type
_entity_poly.pdbx_seq_one_letter_code
_entity_poly.pdbx_strand_id
1 'polypeptide(L)'
;MSALMTCEPGRVIWITGLSGAGKSTLAHEVVARLRASGDVVVMLDGDDLREVFGAVSVDLKSHSRQARLALAIQYAHMCRILAQQSLTVVIATISLLKEVHAWNRENLPGYFEVYLKVPVEELRRRDPKGIYRRFDAGEITDVAGLDLAIDEPEAADWVAEFAQGRTVGVLTDELLNKLIEKQIV
;
A
#
# COMPACT_ATOMS: atom_id res chain seq x y z
N MET A 1 11.28 37.09 -18.08
CA MET A 1 10.44 36.47 -17.00
C MET A 1 10.17 35.04 -17.47
N SER A 2 10.89 34.07 -16.90
CA SER A 2 10.68 32.66 -17.21
C SER A 2 9.36 32.24 -16.56
N ALA A 3 8.39 31.78 -17.35
CA ALA A 3 7.20 31.14 -16.86
C ALA A 3 7.67 29.89 -16.08
N LEU A 4 7.49 29.89 -14.77
CA LEU A 4 7.58 28.69 -13.98
C LEU A 4 6.57 27.71 -14.57
N MET A 5 7.05 26.72 -15.31
CA MET A 5 6.21 25.60 -15.73
C MET A 5 5.67 24.97 -14.44
N THR A 6 4.41 25.24 -14.15
CA THR A 6 3.69 24.49 -13.10
C THR A 6 3.57 23.07 -13.59
N CYS A 7 4.50 22.22 -13.15
CA CYS A 7 4.44 20.80 -13.44
C CYS A 7 3.21 20.23 -12.72
N GLU A 8 2.36 19.50 -13.46
CA GLU A 8 1.21 18.84 -12.87
C GLU A 8 1.67 17.89 -11.76
N PRO A 9 0.98 17.85 -10.62
CA PRO A 9 1.32 16.89 -9.58
C PRO A 9 1.27 15.47 -10.13
N GLY A 10 2.14 14.61 -9.62
CA GLY A 10 2.08 13.18 -9.88
C GLY A 10 0.90 12.53 -9.16
N ARG A 11 0.98 11.24 -8.97
CA ARG A 11 -0.12 10.43 -8.44
C ARG A 11 0.38 9.41 -7.42
N VAL A 12 -0.54 8.91 -6.58
CA VAL A 12 -0.23 7.91 -5.57
C VAL A 12 -1.15 6.71 -5.72
N ILE A 13 -0.59 5.54 -6.05
CA ILE A 13 -1.27 4.26 -6.09
C ILE A 13 -0.95 3.55 -4.76
N TRP A 14 -1.95 3.47 -3.88
CA TRP A 14 -1.81 2.93 -2.53
C TRP A 14 -2.39 1.53 -2.46
N ILE A 15 -1.52 0.52 -2.39
CA ILE A 15 -1.90 -0.89 -2.36
C ILE A 15 -1.89 -1.36 -0.92
N THR A 16 -3.07 -1.64 -0.38
CA THR A 16 -3.27 -2.10 1.00
C THR A 16 -3.85 -3.52 1.06
N GLY A 17 -3.75 -4.14 2.22
CA GLY A 17 -4.22 -5.50 2.49
C GLY A 17 -3.39 -6.16 3.59
N LEU A 18 -3.83 -7.27 4.12
CA LEU A 18 -3.16 -7.99 5.20
C LEU A 18 -1.80 -8.58 4.77
N SER A 19 -1.02 -9.06 5.74
CA SER A 19 0.24 -9.77 5.45
C SER A 19 -0.02 -11.01 4.60
N GLY A 20 0.82 -11.25 3.59
CA GLY A 20 0.63 -12.37 2.66
C GLY A 20 -0.44 -12.17 1.56
N ALA A 21 -1.11 -11.00 1.51
CA ALA A 21 -2.11 -10.72 0.47
C ALA A 21 -1.55 -10.56 -0.95
N GLY A 22 -0.22 -10.34 -1.09
CA GLY A 22 0.43 -10.19 -2.39
C GLY A 22 0.66 -8.75 -2.82
N LYS A 23 0.58 -7.78 -1.90
CA LYS A 23 0.75 -6.33 -2.16
C LYS A 23 2.07 -6.00 -2.88
N SER A 24 3.20 -6.43 -2.31
CA SER A 24 4.52 -6.15 -2.88
C SER A 24 4.68 -6.79 -4.26
N THR A 25 4.16 -8.01 -4.45
CA THR A 25 4.18 -8.69 -5.75
C THR A 25 3.40 -7.91 -6.81
N LEU A 26 2.19 -7.46 -6.47
CA LEU A 26 1.38 -6.63 -7.37
C LEU A 26 2.07 -5.29 -7.64
N ALA A 27 2.61 -4.63 -6.60
CA ALA A 27 3.31 -3.35 -6.74
C ALA A 27 4.50 -3.45 -7.69
N HIS A 28 5.34 -4.48 -7.55
CA HIS A 28 6.49 -4.71 -8.44
C HIS A 28 6.05 -4.87 -9.90
N GLU A 29 5.04 -5.66 -10.18
CA GLU A 29 4.54 -5.88 -11.54
C GLU A 29 3.94 -4.61 -12.15
N VAL A 30 3.12 -3.87 -11.37
CA VAL A 30 2.55 -2.58 -11.79
C VAL A 30 3.66 -1.57 -12.12
N VAL A 31 4.65 -1.44 -11.22
CA VAL A 31 5.81 -0.55 -11.44
C VAL A 31 6.57 -0.93 -12.70
N ALA A 32 6.80 -2.22 -12.94
CA ALA A 32 7.49 -2.68 -14.13
C ALA A 32 6.74 -2.28 -15.41
N ARG A 33 5.41 -2.45 -15.43
CA ARG A 33 4.56 -2.07 -16.58
C ARG A 33 4.53 -0.56 -16.79
N LEU A 34 4.33 0.23 -15.74
CA LEU A 34 4.32 1.70 -15.84
C LEU A 34 5.67 2.24 -16.34
N ARG A 35 6.78 1.70 -15.84
CA ARG A 35 8.13 2.08 -16.33
C ARG A 35 8.33 1.70 -17.80
N ALA A 36 7.83 0.53 -18.22
CA ALA A 36 7.89 0.11 -19.61
C ALA A 36 7.07 1.04 -20.56
N SER A 37 6.04 1.69 -20.02
CA SER A 37 5.25 2.70 -20.74
C SER A 37 5.88 4.10 -20.72
N GLY A 38 7.01 4.29 -20.03
CA GLY A 38 7.75 5.56 -19.98
C GLY A 38 7.48 6.41 -18.73
N ASP A 39 6.67 5.94 -17.79
CA ASP A 39 6.39 6.66 -16.54
C ASP A 39 7.60 6.67 -15.60
N VAL A 40 7.81 7.80 -14.92
CA VAL A 40 8.79 7.91 -13.83
C VAL A 40 8.12 7.48 -12.52
N VAL A 41 8.43 6.27 -12.09
CA VAL A 41 7.74 5.63 -10.97
C VAL A 41 8.70 5.36 -9.80
N VAL A 42 8.31 5.79 -8.61
CA VAL A 42 8.93 5.43 -7.34
C VAL A 42 8.11 4.33 -6.68
N MET A 43 8.76 3.22 -6.31
CA MET A 43 8.16 2.16 -5.53
C MET A 43 8.57 2.29 -4.07
N LEU A 44 7.59 2.15 -3.17
CA LEU A 44 7.79 2.13 -1.73
C LEU A 44 7.18 0.85 -1.15
N ASP A 45 7.94 0.11 -0.34
CA ASP A 45 7.43 -1.04 0.41
C ASP A 45 7.35 -0.71 1.90
N GLY A 46 6.24 -1.06 2.53
CA GLY A 46 6.01 -0.78 3.94
C GLY A 46 6.97 -1.48 4.90
N ASP A 47 7.56 -2.61 4.49
CA ASP A 47 8.57 -3.30 5.30
C ASP A 47 9.89 -2.53 5.25
N ASP A 48 10.34 -2.10 4.05
CA ASP A 48 11.55 -1.28 3.89
C ASP A 48 11.40 0.07 4.61
N LEU A 49 10.24 0.70 4.47
CA LEU A 49 9.96 1.96 5.15
C LEU A 49 9.92 1.81 6.67
N ARG A 50 9.40 0.69 7.18
CA ARG A 50 9.42 0.40 8.61
C ARG A 50 10.85 0.24 9.13
N GLU A 51 11.75 -0.36 8.36
CA GLU A 51 13.16 -0.46 8.71
C GLU A 51 13.79 0.93 8.82
N VAL A 52 13.60 1.78 7.81
CA VAL A 52 14.14 3.15 7.77
C VAL A 52 13.59 4.01 8.91
N PHE A 53 12.28 4.10 9.06
CA PHE A 53 11.66 4.96 10.08
C PHE A 53 11.75 4.37 11.49
N GLY A 54 11.70 3.04 11.63
CA GLY A 54 11.86 2.36 12.91
C GLY A 54 13.28 2.48 13.49
N ALA A 55 14.29 2.78 12.67
CA ALA A 55 15.64 3.06 13.14
C ALA A 55 15.76 4.40 13.89
N VAL A 56 14.82 5.34 13.63
CA VAL A 56 14.85 6.70 14.17
C VAL A 56 14.15 6.80 15.53
N SER A 57 13.17 5.94 15.82
CA SER A 57 12.39 5.96 17.06
C SER A 57 12.05 4.57 17.57
N VAL A 58 12.30 4.33 18.85
CA VAL A 58 11.97 3.07 19.54
C VAL A 58 10.45 2.83 19.56
N ASP A 59 9.67 3.90 19.72
CA ASP A 59 8.21 3.82 19.76
C ASP A 59 7.62 3.36 18.43
N LEU A 60 8.27 3.68 17.32
CA LEU A 60 7.83 3.26 15.98
C LEU A 60 8.17 1.79 15.66
N LYS A 61 8.99 1.12 16.48
CA LYS A 61 9.28 -0.32 16.36
C LYS A 61 8.12 -1.19 16.85
N SER A 62 7.28 -0.64 17.71
CA SER A 62 6.08 -1.32 18.20
C SER A 62 5.13 -1.70 17.05
N HIS A 63 4.41 -2.81 17.21
CA HIS A 63 3.36 -3.22 16.29
C HIS A 63 1.96 -2.79 16.73
N SER A 64 1.87 -2.01 17.82
CA SER A 64 0.60 -1.45 18.29
C SER A 64 -0.13 -0.62 17.24
N ARG A 65 -1.45 -0.46 17.36
CA ARG A 65 -2.27 0.36 16.45
C ARG A 65 -1.74 1.79 16.34
N GLN A 66 -1.34 2.38 17.47
CA GLN A 66 -0.82 3.75 17.50
C GLN A 66 0.50 3.91 16.73
N ALA A 67 1.44 2.99 16.91
CA ALA A 67 2.71 3.00 16.18
C ALA A 67 2.48 2.77 14.67
N ARG A 68 1.56 1.87 14.30
CA ARG A 68 1.19 1.64 12.91
C ARG A 68 0.54 2.87 12.27
N LEU A 69 -0.33 3.57 13.00
CA LEU A 69 -0.94 4.83 12.54
C LEU A 69 0.13 5.90 12.30
N ALA A 70 1.00 6.11 13.29
CA ALA A 70 2.07 7.11 13.17
C ALA A 70 2.98 6.83 11.96
N LEU A 71 3.40 5.57 11.76
CA LEU A 71 4.20 5.17 10.60
C LEU A 71 3.45 5.36 9.28
N ALA A 72 2.20 4.93 9.19
CA ALA A 72 1.42 5.04 7.97
C ALA A 72 1.20 6.50 7.55
N ILE A 73 0.99 7.41 8.50
CA ILE A 73 0.93 8.85 8.23
C ILE A 73 2.28 9.39 7.74
N GLN A 74 3.41 8.93 8.29
CA GLN A 74 4.73 9.30 7.76
C GLN A 74 4.92 8.83 6.31
N TYR A 75 4.50 7.60 5.99
CA TYR A 75 4.53 7.09 4.61
C TYR A 75 3.67 7.95 3.68
N ALA A 76 2.48 8.34 4.12
CA ALA A 76 1.59 9.19 3.35
C ALA A 76 2.19 10.59 3.08
N HIS A 77 2.82 11.21 4.09
CA HIS A 77 3.54 12.46 3.90
C HIS A 77 4.69 12.33 2.89
N MET A 78 5.45 11.24 2.95
CA MET A 78 6.52 10.99 1.97
C MET A 78 5.96 10.81 0.56
N CYS A 79 4.88 10.03 0.40
CA CYS A 79 4.20 9.89 -0.89
C CYS A 79 3.74 11.25 -1.43
N ARG A 80 3.18 12.11 -0.58
CA ARG A 80 2.76 13.47 -0.98
C ARG A 80 3.94 14.30 -1.50
N ILE A 81 5.06 14.32 -0.77
CA ILE A 81 6.26 15.07 -1.16
C ILE A 81 6.77 14.61 -2.54
N LEU A 82 6.81 13.31 -2.79
CA LEU A 82 7.25 12.75 -4.06
C LEU A 82 6.27 13.07 -5.19
N ALA A 83 4.96 12.89 -4.95
CA ALA A 83 3.93 13.17 -5.94
C ALA A 83 3.86 14.67 -6.29
N GLN A 84 4.12 15.58 -5.34
CA GLN A 84 4.23 17.03 -5.62
C GLN A 84 5.39 17.38 -6.55
N GLN A 85 6.34 16.48 -6.74
CA GLN A 85 7.44 16.60 -7.72
C GLN A 85 7.13 15.89 -9.04
N SER A 86 5.85 15.66 -9.34
CA SER A 86 5.36 15.01 -10.56
C SER A 86 5.77 13.53 -10.72
N LEU A 87 6.10 12.88 -9.60
CA LEU A 87 6.43 11.45 -9.60
C LEU A 87 5.17 10.61 -9.42
N THR A 88 5.06 9.51 -10.14
CA THR A 88 4.11 8.44 -9.82
C THR A 88 4.68 7.62 -8.67
N VAL A 89 3.92 7.51 -7.58
CA VAL A 89 4.31 6.73 -6.40
C VAL A 89 3.42 5.49 -6.29
N VAL A 90 4.02 4.31 -6.24
CA VAL A 90 3.33 3.06 -5.93
C VAL A 90 3.80 2.60 -4.56
N ILE A 91 2.89 2.49 -3.61
CA ILE A 91 3.22 2.04 -2.26
C ILE A 91 2.45 0.77 -1.89
N ALA A 92 3.16 -0.21 -1.31
CA ALA A 92 2.60 -1.45 -0.78
C ALA A 92 2.72 -1.48 0.74
N THR A 93 1.60 -1.40 1.46
CA THR A 93 1.62 -1.37 2.93
C THR A 93 0.36 -1.98 3.54
N ILE A 94 0.39 -2.41 4.79
CA ILE A 94 -0.81 -2.92 5.46
C ILE A 94 -1.79 -1.78 5.74
N SER A 95 -1.40 -0.74 6.42
CA SER A 95 -2.09 0.54 6.71
C SER A 95 -3.65 0.52 6.66
N LEU A 96 -4.26 -0.56 7.17
CA LEU A 96 -5.72 -0.73 7.25
C LEU A 96 -6.27 0.01 8.48
N LEU A 97 -6.28 1.34 8.38
CA LEU A 97 -6.64 2.28 9.42
C LEU A 97 -7.47 3.41 8.81
N LYS A 98 -8.69 3.61 9.29
CA LYS A 98 -9.63 4.61 8.74
C LYS A 98 -9.06 6.03 8.70
N GLU A 99 -8.24 6.39 9.70
CA GLU A 99 -7.59 7.70 9.76
C GLU A 99 -6.61 7.90 8.59
N VAL A 100 -5.91 6.82 8.17
CA VAL A 100 -4.99 6.85 7.04
C VAL A 100 -5.77 6.97 5.72
N HIS A 101 -6.85 6.18 5.55
CA HIS A 101 -7.69 6.23 4.36
C HIS A 101 -8.28 7.63 4.16
N ALA A 102 -8.83 8.23 5.23
CA ALA A 102 -9.38 9.58 5.19
C ALA A 102 -8.31 10.61 4.84
N TRP A 103 -7.18 10.59 5.54
CA TRP A 103 -6.10 11.53 5.31
C TRP A 103 -5.54 11.45 3.88
N ASN A 104 -5.33 10.24 3.37
CA ASN A 104 -4.85 10.01 2.03
C ASN A 104 -5.80 10.58 0.98
N ARG A 105 -7.10 10.32 1.12
CA ARG A 105 -8.15 10.79 0.20
C ARG A 105 -8.19 12.31 0.12
N GLU A 106 -7.95 13.01 1.22
CA GLU A 106 -7.96 14.47 1.28
C GLU A 106 -6.66 15.12 0.81
N ASN A 107 -5.51 14.45 0.97
CA ASN A 107 -4.20 15.11 0.90
C ASN A 107 -3.28 14.60 -0.21
N LEU A 108 -3.51 13.41 -0.77
CA LEU A 108 -2.65 12.86 -1.81
C LEU A 108 -3.15 13.22 -3.20
N PRO A 109 -2.29 13.80 -4.07
CA PRO A 109 -2.68 14.09 -5.44
C PRO A 109 -2.83 12.79 -6.24
N GLY A 110 -3.83 12.73 -7.13
CA GLY A 110 -4.09 11.56 -7.98
C GLY A 110 -4.18 10.25 -7.19
N TYR A 111 -4.78 10.29 -5.98
CA TYR A 111 -4.87 9.15 -5.09
C TYR A 111 -5.76 8.05 -5.66
N PHE A 112 -5.22 6.84 -5.74
CA PHE A 112 -5.95 5.63 -6.13
C PHE A 112 -5.69 4.53 -5.11
N GLU A 113 -6.75 4.09 -4.44
CA GLU A 113 -6.69 3.09 -3.37
C GLU A 113 -7.05 1.70 -3.88
N VAL A 114 -6.11 0.77 -3.69
CA VAL A 114 -6.27 -0.65 -4.03
C VAL A 114 -6.32 -1.47 -2.75
N TYR A 115 -7.41 -2.19 -2.53
CA TYR A 115 -7.53 -3.11 -1.41
C TYR A 115 -7.48 -4.56 -1.89
N LEU A 116 -6.41 -5.28 -1.52
CA LEU A 116 -6.32 -6.73 -1.74
C LEU A 116 -7.03 -7.46 -0.61
N LYS A 117 -8.27 -7.86 -0.87
CA LYS A 117 -9.13 -8.55 0.08
C LYS A 117 -8.95 -10.06 -0.04
N VAL A 118 -8.17 -10.63 0.86
CA VAL A 118 -7.86 -12.08 0.90
C VAL A 118 -8.35 -12.64 2.22
N PRO A 119 -9.14 -13.75 2.22
CA PRO A 119 -9.59 -14.40 3.45
C PRO A 119 -8.42 -14.82 4.35
N VAL A 120 -8.59 -14.70 5.66
CA VAL A 120 -7.54 -15.02 6.66
C VAL A 120 -7.09 -16.47 6.54
N GLU A 121 -7.99 -17.40 6.22
CA GLU A 121 -7.69 -18.82 6.02
C GLU A 121 -6.68 -19.01 4.88
N GLU A 122 -6.83 -18.26 3.78
CA GLU A 122 -5.92 -18.32 2.65
C GLU A 122 -4.57 -17.64 3.00
N LEU A 123 -4.59 -16.55 3.78
CA LEU A 123 -3.37 -15.90 4.26
C LEU A 123 -2.57 -16.81 5.19
N ARG A 124 -3.25 -17.56 6.08
CA ARG A 124 -2.65 -18.59 6.94
C ARG A 124 -2.03 -19.73 6.13
N ARG A 125 -2.72 -20.15 5.05
CA ARG A 125 -2.22 -21.18 4.16
C ARG A 125 -0.95 -20.75 3.43
N ARG A 126 -0.88 -19.48 3.00
CA ARG A 126 0.29 -18.93 2.31
C ARG A 126 1.46 -18.66 3.25
N ASP A 127 1.21 -17.94 4.30
CA ASP A 127 2.11 -17.50 5.38
C ASP A 127 3.59 -17.32 4.97
N PRO A 128 3.92 -16.52 3.95
CA PRO A 128 5.27 -16.42 3.41
C PRO A 128 6.31 -15.89 4.40
N LYS A 129 5.85 -15.18 5.43
CA LYS A 129 6.69 -14.57 6.48
C LYS A 129 6.64 -15.34 7.80
N GLY A 130 5.84 -16.42 7.90
CA GLY A 130 5.64 -17.19 9.12
C GLY A 130 4.92 -16.42 10.24
N ILE A 131 4.25 -15.30 9.92
CA ILE A 131 3.59 -14.44 10.91
C ILE A 131 2.40 -15.15 11.55
N TYR A 132 1.57 -15.79 10.73
CA TYR A 132 0.37 -16.49 11.21
C TYR A 132 0.73 -17.68 12.08
N ARG A 133 1.70 -18.49 11.67
CA ARG A 133 2.22 -19.62 12.45
C ARG A 133 2.81 -19.18 13.79
N ARG A 134 3.59 -18.09 13.80
CA ARG A 134 4.18 -17.55 15.03
C ARG A 134 3.13 -16.97 15.97
N PHE A 135 2.08 -16.37 15.43
CA PHE A 135 0.93 -15.92 16.22
C PHE A 135 0.19 -17.10 16.86
N ASP A 136 -0.10 -18.15 16.08
CA ASP A 136 -0.76 -19.36 16.57
C ASP A 136 0.06 -20.11 17.63
N ALA A 137 1.40 -20.00 17.54
CA ALA A 137 2.32 -20.51 18.57
C ALA A 137 2.45 -19.60 19.81
N GLY A 138 1.80 -18.45 19.83
CA GLY A 138 1.89 -17.48 20.92
C GLY A 138 3.23 -16.73 21.01
N GLU A 139 4.04 -16.76 19.95
CA GLU A 139 5.35 -16.12 19.90
C GLU A 139 5.28 -14.61 19.62
N ILE A 140 4.21 -14.15 18.99
CA ILE A 140 4.00 -12.73 18.65
C ILE A 140 2.55 -12.31 18.89
N THR A 141 2.37 -11.02 19.13
CA THR A 141 1.07 -10.35 19.27
C THR A 141 0.98 -9.16 18.32
N ASP A 142 -0.11 -8.41 18.37
CA ASP A 142 -0.36 -7.22 17.54
C ASP A 142 -0.34 -7.52 16.03
N VAL A 143 -0.89 -8.66 15.64
CA VAL A 143 -1.02 -9.06 14.24
C VAL A 143 -2.32 -8.51 13.66
N ALA A 144 -2.19 -7.63 12.67
CA ALA A 144 -3.32 -7.00 11.99
C ALA A 144 -4.27 -8.05 11.38
N GLY A 145 -5.55 -7.95 11.69
CA GLY A 145 -6.58 -8.87 11.23
C GLY A 145 -6.73 -10.14 12.08
N LEU A 146 -5.96 -10.27 13.17
CA LEU A 146 -6.09 -11.32 14.18
C LEU A 146 -6.45 -10.71 15.53
N ASP A 147 -5.46 -10.42 16.37
CA ASP A 147 -5.66 -9.77 17.68
C ASP A 147 -5.62 -8.24 17.59
N LEU A 148 -5.16 -7.67 16.47
CA LEU A 148 -5.22 -6.25 16.22
C LEU A 148 -6.32 -5.94 15.19
N ALA A 149 -7.33 -5.18 15.61
CA ALA A 149 -8.42 -4.75 14.74
C ALA A 149 -7.91 -3.91 13.57
N ILE A 150 -8.55 -4.10 12.42
CA ILE A 150 -8.30 -3.35 11.19
C ILE A 150 -9.57 -2.60 10.76
N ASP A 151 -9.37 -1.52 10.03
CA ASP A 151 -10.45 -0.81 9.36
C ASP A 151 -10.30 -1.07 7.84
N GLU A 152 -11.21 -1.86 7.26
CA GLU A 152 -11.23 -2.06 5.80
C GLU A 152 -11.59 -0.74 5.11
N PRO A 153 -11.00 -0.42 3.94
CA PRO A 153 -11.36 0.80 3.21
C PRO A 153 -12.82 0.76 2.73
N GLU A 154 -13.63 1.72 3.16
CA GLU A 154 -15.04 1.82 2.77
C GLU A 154 -15.21 2.38 1.34
N ALA A 155 -14.23 3.13 0.85
CA ALA A 155 -14.26 3.84 -0.44
C ALA A 155 -13.02 3.56 -1.30
N ALA A 156 -12.49 2.34 -1.26
CA ALA A 156 -11.39 1.94 -2.13
C ALA A 156 -11.79 2.10 -3.61
N ASP A 157 -10.88 2.64 -4.42
CA ASP A 157 -11.11 2.78 -5.86
C ASP A 157 -11.18 1.43 -6.56
N TRP A 158 -10.48 0.44 -6.01
CA TRP A 158 -10.58 -0.94 -6.44
C TRP A 158 -10.40 -1.91 -5.28
N VAL A 159 -11.37 -2.81 -5.10
CA VAL A 159 -11.26 -3.98 -4.21
C VAL A 159 -10.98 -5.20 -5.06
N ALA A 160 -9.80 -5.76 -4.91
CA ALA A 160 -9.42 -7.02 -5.56
C ALA A 160 -9.75 -8.19 -4.64
N GLU A 161 -10.92 -8.78 -4.83
CA GLU A 161 -11.35 -9.98 -4.10
C GLU A 161 -10.47 -11.17 -4.47
N PHE A 162 -10.15 -11.99 -3.49
CA PHE A 162 -9.42 -13.24 -3.73
C PHE A 162 -10.25 -14.19 -4.60
N ALA A 163 -9.61 -14.72 -5.64
CA ALA A 163 -10.15 -15.82 -6.43
C ALA A 163 -9.05 -16.85 -6.71
N GLN A 164 -9.41 -18.12 -6.55
CA GLN A 164 -8.45 -19.21 -6.81
C GLN A 164 -8.02 -19.20 -8.28
N GLY A 165 -6.73 -19.35 -8.54
CA GLY A 165 -6.16 -19.33 -9.89
C GLY A 165 -5.96 -17.94 -10.50
N ARG A 166 -6.38 -16.86 -9.84
CA ARG A 166 -6.14 -15.48 -10.31
C ARG A 166 -4.67 -15.12 -10.11
N THR A 167 -3.96 -14.93 -11.20
CA THR A 167 -2.52 -14.64 -11.21
C THR A 167 -2.23 -13.16 -10.96
N VAL A 168 -1.00 -12.84 -10.57
CA VAL A 168 -0.56 -11.43 -10.45
C VAL A 168 -0.67 -10.68 -11.77
N GLY A 169 -0.39 -11.33 -12.91
CA GLY A 169 -0.53 -10.72 -14.24
C GLY A 169 -1.97 -10.26 -14.51
N VAL A 170 -2.96 -11.11 -14.22
CA VAL A 170 -4.38 -10.75 -14.35
C VAL A 170 -4.74 -9.57 -13.45
N LEU A 171 -4.30 -9.60 -12.19
CA LEU A 171 -4.53 -8.48 -11.25
C LEU A 171 -3.89 -7.18 -11.73
N THR A 172 -2.70 -7.27 -12.32
CA THR A 172 -1.99 -6.11 -12.86
C THR A 172 -2.74 -5.52 -14.05
N ASP A 173 -3.17 -6.36 -15.00
CA ASP A 173 -3.93 -5.90 -16.18
C ASP A 173 -5.24 -5.22 -15.75
N GLU A 174 -5.97 -5.79 -14.81
CA GLU A 174 -7.18 -5.19 -14.25
C GLU A 174 -6.91 -3.84 -13.56
N LEU A 175 -5.85 -3.76 -12.75
CA LEU A 175 -5.49 -2.52 -12.08
C LEU A 175 -5.12 -1.43 -13.09
N LEU A 176 -4.27 -1.74 -14.08
CA LEU A 176 -3.88 -0.78 -15.11
C LEU A 176 -5.09 -0.27 -15.91
N ASN A 177 -6.03 -1.14 -16.28
CA ASN A 177 -7.26 -0.73 -16.95
C ASN A 177 -8.07 0.24 -16.08
N LYS A 178 -8.20 -0.02 -14.77
CA LYS A 178 -8.89 0.88 -13.84
C LYS A 178 -8.19 2.23 -13.66
N LEU A 179 -6.86 2.25 -13.65
CA LEU A 179 -6.09 3.49 -13.59
C LEU A 179 -6.32 4.33 -14.85
N ILE A 180 -6.37 3.71 -16.03
CA ILE A 180 -6.69 4.37 -17.31
C ILE A 180 -8.13 4.90 -17.29
N GLU A 181 -9.11 4.09 -16.89
CA GLU A 181 -10.52 4.49 -16.79
C GLU A 181 -10.72 5.71 -15.87
N LYS A 182 -9.95 5.80 -14.81
CA LYS A 182 -9.97 6.91 -13.85
C LYS A 182 -9.04 8.07 -14.23
N GLN A 183 -8.37 8.00 -15.38
CA GLN A 183 -7.40 8.99 -15.85
C GLN A 183 -6.25 9.22 -14.84
N ILE A 184 -5.86 8.16 -14.14
CA ILE A 184 -4.74 8.20 -13.21
C ILE A 184 -3.41 7.96 -13.93
N VAL A 185 -3.39 7.15 -15.00
CA VAL A 185 -2.23 6.85 -15.85
C VAL A 185 -2.62 6.96 -17.32
#